data_d5fd951e580a17888539e5409f3c5b84
#
_entry.id   d5fd951e580a17888539e5409f3c5b84
#
_cell.length_a   1.000
_cell.length_b   1.000
_cell.length_c   1.000
_cell.angle_alpha   90.00
_cell.angle_beta   90.00
_cell.angle_gamma   90.00
#
_symmetry.space_group_name_H-M   'P 1'
#
loop_
_entity.id
_entity.type
_entity.pdbx_description
1 polymer ?
#
loop_
_entity_poly.entity_id
_entity_poly.type
_entity_poly.pdbx_seq_one_letter_code
_entity_poly.pdbx_strand_id
1 'polypeptide(L)'
;KFKYILVDEFQDINLLQYQVVRMLALPENNLFIVGDDDQSIYRFRGAKPEIMLGFEKDFPGTKRVLLGTNYRSTKEIVETSLRLIEHNKVRFEKKLEPFRGSGRPVDFRVFDNPGHEMDTVAQSIRAYHDAGYQWSEIAVLFRTGANSGLMAERLMGYNIPFQLRDVIPNLYSHWIAKDLFAYMEIAAGSRKRSDFYRIMNRPNRYFSRDAFDTPIVSFDRLKSFYQDRDWMEERICDLEAD
;
A
#
# COMPACT_ATOMS: atom_id res chain seq x y z
N LYS A 1 9.21 -16.84 -29.96
CA LYS A 1 10.45 -16.17 -29.59
C LYS A 1 10.31 -14.68 -29.92
N PHE A 2 10.69 -13.82 -28.98
CA PHE A 2 10.65 -12.37 -29.18
C PHE A 2 11.93 -11.93 -29.91
N LYS A 3 11.80 -11.03 -30.85
CA LYS A 3 12.93 -10.43 -31.56
C LYS A 3 13.53 -9.24 -30.80
N TYR A 4 12.67 -8.49 -30.12
CA TYR A 4 13.02 -7.36 -29.26
C TYR A 4 12.23 -7.46 -27.97
N ILE A 5 12.84 -7.05 -26.87
CA ILE A 5 12.23 -6.95 -25.53
C ILE A 5 12.45 -5.54 -25.02
N LEU A 6 11.35 -4.87 -24.68
CA LEU A 6 11.37 -3.54 -24.10
C LEU A 6 10.76 -3.64 -22.71
N VAL A 7 11.46 -3.11 -21.71
CA VAL A 7 11.01 -3.11 -20.30
C VAL A 7 11.02 -1.68 -19.79
N ASP A 8 9.86 -1.23 -19.34
CA ASP A 8 9.69 0.07 -18.70
C ASP A 8 9.73 -0.08 -17.16
N GLU A 9 9.98 1.03 -16.45
CA GLU A 9 10.09 1.08 -14.99
C GLU A 9 11.06 0.01 -14.44
N PHE A 10 12.20 -0.15 -15.11
CA PHE A 10 13.14 -1.24 -14.84
C PHE A 10 13.76 -1.20 -13.43
N GLN A 11 13.74 -0.06 -12.73
CA GLN A 11 14.19 0.08 -11.35
C GLN A 11 13.33 -0.72 -10.36
N ASP A 12 12.11 -1.09 -10.74
CA ASP A 12 11.16 -1.81 -9.87
C ASP A 12 11.18 -3.33 -10.04
N ILE A 13 12.09 -3.84 -10.91
CA ILE A 13 12.21 -5.27 -11.18
C ILE A 13 12.86 -6.01 -10.00
N ASN A 14 12.38 -7.20 -9.69
CA ASN A 14 13.03 -8.11 -8.76
C ASN A 14 13.96 -9.10 -9.49
N LEU A 15 14.77 -9.84 -8.73
CA LEU A 15 15.75 -10.77 -9.30
C LEU A 15 15.12 -11.86 -10.17
N LEU A 16 13.97 -12.40 -9.76
CA LEU A 16 13.29 -13.45 -10.51
C LEU A 16 12.77 -12.94 -11.86
N GLN A 17 12.13 -11.76 -11.85
CA GLN A 17 11.68 -11.09 -13.07
C GLN A 17 12.87 -10.78 -14.00
N TYR A 18 13.98 -10.33 -13.45
CA TYR A 18 15.19 -10.11 -14.22
C TYR A 18 15.72 -11.37 -14.90
N GLN A 19 15.74 -12.49 -14.17
CA GLN A 19 16.15 -13.77 -14.75
C GLN A 19 15.22 -14.19 -15.91
N VAL A 20 13.91 -14.01 -15.76
CA VAL A 20 12.95 -14.30 -16.84
C VAL A 20 13.22 -13.41 -18.05
N VAL A 21 13.43 -12.10 -17.86
CA VAL A 21 13.76 -11.16 -18.95
C VAL A 21 15.03 -11.60 -19.67
N ARG A 22 16.09 -11.98 -18.94
CA ARG A 22 17.33 -12.51 -19.53
C ARG A 22 17.11 -13.76 -20.36
N MET A 23 16.34 -14.72 -19.87
CA MET A 23 16.03 -15.97 -20.59
C MET A 23 15.25 -15.68 -21.88
N LEU A 24 14.31 -14.74 -21.84
CA LEU A 24 13.52 -14.33 -23.01
C LEU A 24 14.38 -13.60 -24.05
N ALA A 25 15.41 -12.88 -23.63
CA ALA A 25 16.28 -12.11 -24.51
C ALA A 25 17.28 -12.98 -25.29
N LEU A 26 17.56 -14.18 -24.81
CA LEU A 26 18.53 -15.11 -25.45
C LEU A 26 18.02 -15.64 -26.79
N PRO A 27 18.97 -15.91 -27.72
CA PRO A 27 20.40 -15.62 -27.68
C PRO A 27 20.74 -14.21 -28.16
N GLU A 28 19.81 -13.47 -28.79
CA GLU A 28 20.07 -12.21 -29.50
C GLU A 28 20.39 -11.06 -28.55
N ASN A 29 19.90 -11.12 -27.30
CA ASN A 29 20.03 -10.08 -26.29
C ASN A 29 19.56 -8.68 -26.75
N ASN A 30 18.56 -8.62 -27.64
CA ASN A 30 17.94 -7.38 -28.07
C ASN A 30 17.03 -6.83 -26.97
N LEU A 31 17.63 -6.30 -25.93
CA LEU A 31 16.96 -5.81 -24.74
C LEU A 31 17.10 -4.29 -24.63
N PHE A 32 15.98 -3.62 -24.47
CA PHE A 32 15.89 -2.19 -24.23
C PHE A 32 15.18 -1.96 -22.90
N ILE A 33 15.84 -1.27 -21.99
CA ILE A 33 15.29 -0.95 -20.69
C ILE A 33 15.16 0.56 -20.51
N VAL A 34 14.09 0.98 -19.85
CA VAL A 34 13.86 2.36 -19.42
C VAL A 34 13.57 2.36 -17.92
N GLY A 35 14.08 3.33 -17.23
CA GLY A 35 13.81 3.46 -15.80
C GLY A 35 14.56 4.64 -15.19
N ASP A 36 14.24 4.92 -13.94
CA ASP A 36 14.87 5.93 -13.13
C ASP A 36 15.16 5.35 -11.73
N ASP A 37 16.42 5.07 -11.46
CA ASP A 37 16.87 4.50 -10.17
C ASP A 37 16.49 5.35 -8.97
N ASP A 38 16.35 6.67 -9.14
CA ASP A 38 15.90 7.60 -8.11
C ASP A 38 14.39 7.43 -7.77
N GLN A 39 13.62 6.79 -8.64
CA GLN A 39 12.19 6.51 -8.43
C GLN A 39 11.91 5.11 -7.89
N SER A 40 12.93 4.34 -7.52
CA SER A 40 12.76 3.00 -6.97
C SER A 40 12.19 3.04 -5.54
N ILE A 41 10.87 2.88 -5.41
CA ILE A 41 10.16 2.91 -4.13
C ILE A 41 9.55 1.56 -3.74
N TYR A 42 9.72 0.50 -4.57
CA TYR A 42 9.13 -0.82 -4.34
C TYR A 42 10.10 -1.86 -3.76
N ARG A 43 11.16 -1.42 -3.08
CA ARG A 43 12.13 -2.32 -2.41
C ARG A 43 11.43 -3.29 -1.43
N PHE A 44 10.38 -2.85 -0.74
CA PHE A 44 9.57 -3.70 0.14
C PHE A 44 8.79 -4.81 -0.58
N ARG A 45 8.65 -4.73 -1.91
CA ARG A 45 8.10 -5.78 -2.79
C ARG A 45 9.19 -6.60 -3.47
N GLY A 46 10.45 -6.41 -3.09
CA GLY A 46 11.60 -7.13 -3.64
C GLY A 46 12.26 -6.47 -4.84
N ALA A 47 11.88 -5.24 -5.21
CA ALA A 47 12.59 -4.46 -6.23
C ALA A 47 14.05 -4.25 -5.83
N LYS A 48 14.94 -4.36 -6.82
CA LYS A 48 16.38 -4.21 -6.65
C LYS A 48 16.94 -3.24 -7.69
N PRO A 49 17.00 -1.94 -7.38
CA PRO A 49 17.58 -0.95 -8.31
C PRO A 49 19.03 -1.26 -8.69
N GLU A 50 19.73 -2.04 -7.87
CA GLU A 50 21.10 -2.50 -8.14
C GLU A 50 21.19 -3.33 -9.43
N ILE A 51 20.08 -3.97 -9.85
CA ILE A 51 20.01 -4.70 -11.14
C ILE A 51 20.15 -3.70 -12.29
N MET A 52 19.43 -2.58 -12.23
CA MET A 52 19.51 -1.52 -13.23
C MET A 52 20.91 -0.87 -13.25
N LEU A 53 21.46 -0.58 -12.06
CA LEU A 53 22.79 0.00 -11.92
C LEU A 53 23.90 -0.93 -12.43
N GLY A 54 23.69 -2.25 -12.33
CA GLY A 54 24.62 -3.29 -12.82
C GLY A 54 24.41 -3.73 -14.26
N PHE A 55 23.41 -3.20 -14.96
CA PHE A 55 22.97 -3.70 -16.27
C PHE A 55 24.09 -3.75 -17.33
N GLU A 56 24.94 -2.73 -17.40
CA GLU A 56 26.09 -2.66 -18.33
C GLU A 56 27.12 -3.78 -18.09
N LYS A 57 27.21 -4.30 -16.85
CA LYS A 57 28.10 -5.43 -16.54
C LYS A 57 27.55 -6.74 -17.06
N ASP A 58 26.24 -6.91 -17.00
CA ASP A 58 25.56 -8.12 -17.46
C ASP A 58 25.39 -8.14 -19.00
N PHE A 59 25.33 -6.97 -19.62
CA PHE A 59 25.21 -6.77 -21.09
C PHE A 59 26.31 -5.83 -21.59
N PRO A 60 27.54 -6.32 -21.79
CA PRO A 60 28.63 -5.52 -22.34
C PRO A 60 28.29 -4.93 -23.71
N GLY A 61 28.62 -3.66 -23.90
CA GLY A 61 28.28 -2.94 -25.13
C GLY A 61 26.93 -2.23 -25.11
N THR A 62 26.23 -2.26 -23.98
CA THR A 62 25.02 -1.45 -23.76
C THR A 62 25.30 0.03 -24.03
N LYS A 63 24.39 0.66 -24.78
CA LYS A 63 24.38 2.12 -24.97
C LYS A 63 23.44 2.75 -23.94
N ARG A 64 23.99 3.63 -23.11
CA ARG A 64 23.19 4.39 -22.16
C ARG A 64 22.86 5.76 -22.70
N VAL A 65 21.58 6.14 -22.62
CA VAL A 65 21.10 7.47 -22.96
C VAL A 65 20.43 8.08 -21.75
N LEU A 66 20.90 9.26 -21.34
CA LEU A 66 20.31 10.02 -20.24
C LEU A 66 19.29 11.01 -20.79
N LEU A 67 18.06 10.93 -20.26
CA LEU A 67 17.00 11.92 -20.51
C LEU A 67 17.13 13.03 -19.45
N GLY A 68 17.97 14.03 -19.74
CA GLY A 68 18.37 15.06 -18.77
C GLY A 68 17.38 16.22 -18.65
N THR A 69 16.35 16.33 -19.50
CA THR A 69 15.40 17.44 -19.47
C THR A 69 14.09 17.04 -18.83
N ASN A 70 13.68 17.74 -17.77
CA ASN A 70 12.39 17.56 -17.12
C ASN A 70 11.37 18.56 -17.70
N TYR A 71 10.39 18.04 -18.46
CA TYR A 71 9.31 18.81 -19.07
C TYR A 71 8.08 18.97 -18.18
N ARG A 72 8.00 18.23 -17.08
CA ARG A 72 6.81 18.15 -16.20
C ARG A 72 6.79 19.25 -15.15
N SER A 73 7.90 19.45 -14.45
CA SER A 73 7.96 20.21 -13.21
C SER A 73 8.67 21.55 -13.39
N THR A 74 8.33 22.51 -12.53
CA THR A 74 9.04 23.79 -12.45
C THR A 74 10.42 23.62 -11.82
N LYS A 75 11.26 24.64 -11.97
CA LYS A 75 12.63 24.65 -11.47
C LYS A 75 12.71 24.34 -9.97
N GLU A 76 11.87 24.93 -9.17
CA GLU A 76 11.86 24.79 -7.70
C GLU A 76 11.55 23.34 -7.28
N ILE A 77 10.64 22.66 -7.98
CA ILE A 77 10.30 21.27 -7.73
C ILE A 77 11.48 20.36 -8.10
N VAL A 78 12.07 20.56 -9.28
CA VAL A 78 13.21 19.76 -9.75
C VAL A 78 14.40 19.91 -8.80
N GLU A 79 14.77 21.14 -8.44
CA GLU A 79 15.89 21.43 -7.54
C GLU A 79 15.65 20.86 -6.13
N THR A 80 14.44 20.97 -5.60
CA THR A 80 14.11 20.41 -4.27
C THR A 80 14.19 18.89 -4.28
N SER A 81 13.67 18.24 -5.33
CA SER A 81 13.73 16.80 -5.50
C SER A 81 15.18 16.31 -5.63
N LEU A 82 16.02 17.00 -6.40
CA LEU A 82 17.43 16.66 -6.54
C LEU A 82 18.17 16.76 -5.20
N ARG A 83 17.98 17.83 -4.43
CA ARG A 83 18.60 17.96 -3.09
C ARG A 83 18.19 16.82 -2.16
N LEU A 84 16.92 16.39 -2.21
CA LEU A 84 16.45 15.26 -1.41
C LEU A 84 17.15 13.96 -1.83
N ILE A 85 17.16 13.67 -3.13
CA ILE A 85 17.68 12.39 -3.63
C ILE A 85 19.21 12.26 -3.57
N GLU A 86 19.94 13.36 -3.50
CA GLU A 86 21.41 13.39 -3.34
C GLU A 86 21.90 12.71 -2.04
N HIS A 87 21.02 12.50 -1.06
CA HIS A 87 21.32 11.70 0.12
C HIS A 87 21.55 10.23 -0.21
N ASN A 88 20.98 9.72 -1.28
CA ASN A 88 21.27 8.38 -1.80
C ASN A 88 22.62 8.38 -2.50
N LYS A 89 23.53 7.51 -2.04
CA LYS A 89 24.89 7.44 -2.58
C LYS A 89 25.06 6.43 -3.72
N VAL A 90 24.17 5.44 -3.80
CA VAL A 90 24.21 4.38 -4.83
C VAL A 90 23.17 4.70 -5.87
N ARG A 91 23.56 5.47 -6.89
CA ARG A 91 22.68 5.94 -7.97
C ARG A 91 23.49 6.31 -9.21
N PHE A 92 22.84 6.41 -10.36
CA PHE A 92 23.46 7.04 -11.52
C PHE A 92 23.66 8.54 -11.27
N GLU A 93 24.82 9.04 -11.67
CA GLU A 93 25.04 10.49 -11.71
C GLU A 93 24.17 11.10 -12.83
N LYS A 94 23.29 12.03 -12.47
CA LYS A 94 22.35 12.66 -13.38
C LYS A 94 22.33 14.17 -13.17
N LYS A 95 22.33 14.89 -14.28
CA LYS A 95 22.02 16.31 -14.28
C LYS A 95 20.67 16.50 -14.94
N LEU A 96 19.67 16.92 -14.15
CA LEU A 96 18.33 17.21 -14.65
C LEU A 96 18.14 18.71 -14.79
N GLU A 97 17.69 19.13 -15.97
CA GLU A 97 17.43 20.55 -16.27
C GLU A 97 15.90 20.74 -16.43
N PRO A 98 15.30 21.69 -15.68
CA PRO A 98 13.91 21.99 -15.81
C PRO A 98 13.64 22.74 -17.11
N PHE A 99 12.72 22.22 -17.95
CA PHE A 99 12.26 22.91 -19.14
C PHE A 99 11.27 24.04 -18.80
N ARG A 100 10.39 23.79 -17.83
CA ARG A 100 9.47 24.80 -17.32
C ARG A 100 10.24 25.78 -16.43
N GLY A 101 10.26 27.02 -16.73
CA GLY A 101 10.91 28.07 -15.94
C GLY A 101 10.61 28.03 -14.42
N SER A 102 10.81 29.13 -13.74
CA SER A 102 10.51 29.26 -12.31
C SER A 102 9.00 29.19 -12.05
N GLY A 103 8.64 28.53 -10.96
CA GLY A 103 7.28 28.43 -10.44
C GLY A 103 7.19 28.91 -8.99
N ARG A 104 6.27 28.35 -8.23
CA ARG A 104 6.17 28.62 -6.79
C ARG A 104 7.21 27.79 -6.02
N PRO A 105 7.77 28.33 -4.93
CA PRO A 105 8.60 27.55 -4.01
C PRO A 105 7.85 26.33 -3.46
N VAL A 106 8.59 25.26 -3.18
CA VAL A 106 8.03 24.13 -2.44
C VAL A 106 7.82 24.55 -1.00
N ASP A 107 6.58 24.46 -0.52
CA ASP A 107 6.20 24.78 0.85
C ASP A 107 6.27 23.52 1.72
N PHE A 108 6.98 23.61 2.84
CA PHE A 108 7.14 22.51 3.80
C PHE A 108 6.58 22.93 5.15
N ARG A 109 5.61 22.17 5.66
CA ARG A 109 4.95 22.42 6.94
C ARG A 109 4.99 21.19 7.82
N VAL A 110 5.09 21.42 9.12
CA VAL A 110 5.01 20.39 10.17
C VAL A 110 3.82 20.71 11.06
N PHE A 111 3.04 19.69 11.39
CA PHE A 111 1.86 19.82 12.22
C PHE A 111 1.93 18.84 13.38
N ASP A 112 1.50 19.29 14.56
CA ASP A 112 1.43 18.45 15.77
C ASP A 112 0.15 17.61 15.81
N ASN A 113 -0.85 17.96 14.98
CA ASN A 113 -2.17 17.32 14.97
C ASN A 113 -2.60 17.00 13.54
N PRO A 114 -2.91 15.71 13.24
CA PRO A 114 -3.38 15.30 11.92
C PRO A 114 -4.66 16.01 11.45
N GLY A 115 -5.57 16.37 12.36
CA GLY A 115 -6.78 17.12 12.02
C GLY A 115 -6.45 18.51 11.49
N HIS A 116 -5.54 19.23 12.15
CA HIS A 116 -5.08 20.54 11.71
C HIS A 116 -4.32 20.48 10.38
N GLU A 117 -3.52 19.42 10.17
CA GLU A 117 -2.88 19.15 8.88
C GLU A 117 -3.94 19.04 7.77
N MET A 118 -4.95 18.18 7.95
CA MET A 118 -6.01 17.95 6.96
C MET A 118 -6.84 19.21 6.69
N ASP A 119 -7.16 19.99 7.72
CA ASP A 119 -7.87 21.26 7.57
C ASP A 119 -7.05 22.26 6.75
N THR A 120 -5.74 22.37 7.01
CA THR A 120 -4.84 23.25 6.27
C THR A 120 -4.70 22.82 4.80
N VAL A 121 -4.63 21.51 4.54
CA VAL A 121 -4.62 20.98 3.17
C VAL A 121 -5.93 21.31 2.45
N ALA A 122 -7.08 21.09 3.08
CA ALA A 122 -8.39 21.40 2.49
C ALA A 122 -8.55 22.90 2.17
N GLN A 123 -8.10 23.77 3.06
CA GLN A 123 -8.07 25.22 2.82
C GLN A 123 -7.15 25.59 1.66
N SER A 124 -5.98 24.94 1.57
CA SER A 124 -5.04 25.18 0.46
C SER A 124 -5.64 24.73 -0.89
N ILE A 125 -6.33 23.59 -0.93
CA ILE A 125 -7.04 23.11 -2.12
C ILE A 125 -8.08 24.15 -2.57
N ARG A 126 -8.87 24.69 -1.64
CA ARG A 126 -9.85 25.73 -1.95
C ARG A 126 -9.18 26.98 -2.49
N ALA A 127 -8.10 27.44 -1.85
CA ALA A 127 -7.35 28.61 -2.31
C ALA A 127 -6.78 28.45 -3.72
N TYR A 128 -6.31 27.24 -4.08
CA TYR A 128 -5.88 26.96 -5.46
C TYR A 128 -7.06 27.00 -6.44
N HIS A 129 -8.19 26.43 -6.06
CA HIS A 129 -9.39 26.48 -6.89
C HIS A 129 -9.87 27.93 -7.11
N ASP A 130 -9.90 28.73 -6.06
CA ASP A 130 -10.28 30.14 -6.12
C ASP A 130 -9.28 30.98 -6.97
N ALA A 131 -8.03 30.52 -7.07
CA ALA A 131 -6.99 31.04 -7.95
C ALA A 131 -7.10 30.56 -9.42
N GLY A 132 -8.13 29.74 -9.75
CA GLY A 132 -8.45 29.32 -11.11
C GLY A 132 -8.03 27.89 -11.48
N TYR A 133 -7.43 27.13 -10.57
CA TYR A 133 -7.13 25.71 -10.84
C TYR A 133 -8.40 24.86 -10.84
N GLN A 134 -8.50 23.90 -11.76
CA GLN A 134 -9.58 22.92 -11.74
C GLN A 134 -9.34 21.92 -10.61
N TRP A 135 -10.41 21.37 -10.02
CA TRP A 135 -10.29 20.32 -8.99
C TRP A 135 -9.47 19.12 -9.47
N SER A 136 -9.60 18.77 -10.75
CA SER A 136 -8.88 17.65 -11.39
C SER A 136 -7.37 17.89 -11.56
N GLU A 137 -6.90 19.12 -11.38
CA GLU A 137 -5.48 19.47 -11.45
C GLU A 137 -4.78 19.39 -10.09
N ILE A 138 -5.54 19.13 -9.03
CA ILE A 138 -5.04 19.09 -7.65
C ILE A 138 -5.02 17.64 -7.18
N ALA A 139 -3.88 17.21 -6.66
CA ALA A 139 -3.74 15.87 -6.10
C ALA A 139 -3.19 15.92 -4.67
N VAL A 140 -3.72 15.06 -3.80
CA VAL A 140 -3.19 14.83 -2.44
C VAL A 140 -2.62 13.42 -2.38
N LEU A 141 -1.36 13.31 -2.00
CA LEU A 141 -0.64 12.04 -1.93
C LEU A 141 -0.35 11.68 -0.48
N PHE A 142 -0.55 10.41 -0.14
CA PHE A 142 -0.30 9.87 1.20
C PHE A 142 0.75 8.77 1.15
N ARG A 143 1.56 8.67 2.20
CA ARG A 143 2.50 7.56 2.36
C ARG A 143 1.78 6.22 2.54
N THR A 144 0.64 6.24 3.23
CA THR A 144 -0.23 5.08 3.47
C THR A 144 -1.69 5.48 3.34
N GLY A 145 -2.58 4.52 3.05
CA GLY A 145 -4.02 4.77 2.95
C GLY A 145 -4.71 5.16 4.27
N ALA A 146 -4.03 5.07 5.41
CA ALA A 146 -4.64 5.34 6.72
C ALA A 146 -5.19 6.76 6.85
N ASN A 147 -4.48 7.76 6.32
CA ASN A 147 -4.88 9.17 6.42
C ASN A 147 -5.85 9.62 5.33
N SER A 148 -6.07 8.80 4.29
CA SER A 148 -6.98 9.15 3.20
C SER A 148 -8.43 9.29 3.65
N GLY A 149 -8.85 8.49 4.64
CA GLY A 149 -10.19 8.55 5.23
C GLY A 149 -10.46 9.87 5.94
N LEU A 150 -9.50 10.33 6.75
CA LEU A 150 -9.61 11.62 7.45
C LEU A 150 -9.65 12.80 6.45
N MET A 151 -8.83 12.74 5.40
CA MET A 151 -8.86 13.76 4.35
C MET A 151 -10.20 13.77 3.60
N ALA A 152 -10.74 12.60 3.25
CA ALA A 152 -12.02 12.48 2.59
C ALA A 152 -13.16 13.08 3.45
N GLU A 153 -13.17 12.81 4.76
CA GLU A 153 -14.12 13.41 5.71
C GLU A 153 -14.02 14.95 5.69
N ARG A 154 -12.81 15.50 5.71
CA ARG A 154 -12.62 16.95 5.66
C ARG A 154 -13.07 17.55 4.34
N LEU A 155 -12.74 16.92 3.21
CA LEU A 155 -13.18 17.38 1.88
C LEU A 155 -14.71 17.37 1.76
N MET A 156 -15.38 16.34 2.28
CA MET A 156 -16.85 16.30 2.35
C MET A 156 -17.41 17.45 3.22
N GLY A 157 -16.82 17.67 4.40
CA GLY A 157 -17.23 18.76 5.29
C GLY A 157 -17.10 20.15 4.66
N TYR A 158 -16.11 20.34 3.79
CA TYR A 158 -15.90 21.59 3.05
C TYR A 158 -16.62 21.64 1.69
N ASN A 159 -17.42 20.63 1.32
CA ASN A 159 -18.07 20.49 0.02
C ASN A 159 -17.06 20.59 -1.15
N ILE A 160 -15.88 20.01 -1.01
CA ILE A 160 -14.87 19.93 -2.05
C ILE A 160 -15.04 18.58 -2.78
N PRO A 161 -15.29 18.60 -4.11
CA PRO A 161 -15.39 17.35 -4.87
C PRO A 161 -14.03 16.66 -4.95
N PHE A 162 -14.01 15.33 -4.79
CA PHE A 162 -12.79 14.54 -4.88
C PHE A 162 -13.04 13.15 -5.44
N GLN A 163 -11.99 12.52 -5.91
CA GLN A 163 -11.97 11.12 -6.32
C GLN A 163 -10.87 10.39 -5.55
N LEU A 164 -11.20 9.26 -4.94
CA LEU A 164 -10.21 8.38 -4.32
C LEU A 164 -9.74 7.34 -5.35
N ARG A 165 -8.43 7.13 -5.40
CA ARG A 165 -7.87 6.05 -6.21
C ARG A 165 -8.12 4.68 -5.58
N ASP A 166 -7.98 4.60 -4.26
CA ASP A 166 -8.18 3.39 -3.49
C ASP A 166 -9.49 3.47 -2.70
N VAL A 167 -10.14 2.32 -2.50
CA VAL A 167 -11.34 2.25 -1.66
C VAL A 167 -10.93 2.46 -0.20
N ILE A 168 -11.58 3.39 0.50
CA ILE A 168 -11.43 3.52 1.96
C ILE A 168 -11.94 2.22 2.59
N PRO A 169 -11.11 1.47 3.32
CA PRO A 169 -11.56 0.26 3.98
C PRO A 169 -12.69 0.60 4.98
N ASN A 170 -13.83 -0.03 4.82
CA ASN A 170 -14.87 0.05 5.84
C ASN A 170 -14.35 -0.63 7.12
N LEU A 171 -14.18 0.12 8.19
CA LEU A 171 -13.67 -0.38 9.47
C LEU A 171 -14.50 -1.55 10.01
N TYR A 172 -15.82 -1.52 9.80
CA TYR A 172 -16.73 -2.62 10.18
C TYR A 172 -16.51 -3.90 9.35
N SER A 173 -15.88 -3.79 8.18
CA SER A 173 -15.49 -4.95 7.36
C SER A 173 -14.16 -5.56 7.78
N HIS A 174 -13.40 -4.87 8.64
CA HIS A 174 -12.13 -5.38 9.14
C HIS A 174 -12.34 -6.65 9.98
N TRP A 175 -11.39 -7.59 9.91
CA TRP A 175 -11.54 -8.88 10.58
C TRP A 175 -11.69 -8.73 12.11
N ILE A 176 -10.99 -7.78 12.74
CA ILE A 176 -11.11 -7.49 14.17
C ILE A 176 -12.55 -7.03 14.52
N ALA A 177 -13.10 -6.08 13.76
CA ALA A 177 -14.46 -5.60 13.99
C ALA A 177 -15.49 -6.74 13.86
N LYS A 178 -15.31 -7.59 12.84
CA LYS A 178 -16.17 -8.76 12.66
C LYS A 178 -16.04 -9.78 13.79
N ASP A 179 -14.85 -9.94 14.37
CA ASP A 179 -14.67 -10.81 15.54
C ASP A 179 -15.35 -10.22 16.78
N LEU A 180 -15.22 -8.90 17.01
CA LEU A 180 -15.93 -8.20 18.08
C LEU A 180 -17.46 -8.33 17.91
N PHE A 181 -17.98 -8.15 16.71
CA PHE A 181 -19.42 -8.36 16.46
C PHE A 181 -19.84 -9.80 16.75
N ALA A 182 -19.03 -10.80 16.39
CA ALA A 182 -19.35 -12.19 16.70
C ALA A 182 -19.38 -12.45 18.21
N TYR A 183 -18.47 -11.87 18.99
CA TYR A 183 -18.53 -11.90 20.46
C TYR A 183 -19.82 -11.24 20.99
N MET A 184 -20.15 -10.05 20.50
CA MET A 184 -21.38 -9.34 20.91
C MET A 184 -22.64 -10.13 20.56
N GLU A 185 -22.71 -10.75 19.39
CA GLU A 185 -23.84 -11.60 18.98
C GLU A 185 -23.98 -12.84 19.89
N ILE A 186 -22.87 -13.50 20.22
CA ILE A 186 -22.84 -14.65 21.11
C ILE A 186 -23.25 -14.26 22.53
N ALA A 187 -22.74 -13.15 23.06
CA ALA A 187 -23.13 -12.59 24.35
C ALA A 187 -24.61 -12.18 24.39
N ALA A 188 -25.16 -11.74 23.26
CA ALA A 188 -26.59 -11.48 23.10
C ALA A 188 -27.45 -12.74 22.93
N GLY A 189 -26.87 -13.93 23.03
CA GLY A 189 -27.55 -15.22 22.98
C GLY A 189 -27.54 -15.91 21.61
N SER A 190 -26.83 -15.40 20.61
CA SER A 190 -26.67 -16.11 19.35
C SER A 190 -26.00 -17.47 19.55
N ARG A 191 -26.54 -18.49 18.89
CA ARG A 191 -25.97 -19.86 18.85
C ARG A 191 -25.64 -20.26 17.41
N LYS A 192 -25.54 -19.29 16.49
CA LYS A 192 -25.21 -19.56 15.09
C LYS A 192 -23.77 -20.07 14.97
N ARG A 193 -23.62 -21.19 14.27
CA ARG A 193 -22.28 -21.76 13.99
C ARG A 193 -21.31 -20.78 13.34
N SER A 194 -21.79 -19.85 12.48
CA SER A 194 -20.97 -18.84 11.82
C SER A 194 -20.22 -17.95 12.80
N ASP A 195 -20.90 -17.56 13.90
CA ASP A 195 -20.36 -16.64 14.89
C ASP A 195 -19.30 -17.38 15.74
N PHE A 196 -19.60 -18.58 16.16
CA PHE A 196 -18.65 -19.45 16.87
C PHE A 196 -17.41 -19.80 16.02
N TYR A 197 -17.57 -20.16 14.75
CA TYR A 197 -16.46 -20.44 13.85
C TYR A 197 -15.48 -19.26 13.73
N ARG A 198 -16.00 -18.07 13.87
CA ARG A 198 -15.19 -16.87 13.78
C ARG A 198 -14.29 -16.68 15.01
N ILE A 199 -14.80 -16.95 16.19
CA ILE A 199 -14.12 -16.65 17.46
C ILE A 199 -13.65 -17.88 18.25
N MET A 200 -14.02 -19.11 17.88
CA MET A 200 -13.78 -20.32 18.66
C MET A 200 -12.32 -20.49 19.11
N ASN A 201 -11.35 -20.02 18.30
CA ASN A 201 -9.92 -20.04 18.59
C ASN A 201 -9.31 -18.63 18.65
N ARG A 202 -10.09 -17.63 19.08
CA ARG A 202 -9.65 -16.24 19.30
C ARG A 202 -10.22 -15.72 20.62
N PRO A 203 -9.48 -15.80 21.73
CA PRO A 203 -8.13 -16.34 21.90
C PRO A 203 -8.04 -17.83 21.60
N ASN A 204 -6.81 -18.38 21.53
CA ASN A 204 -6.60 -19.75 21.14
C ASN A 204 -7.13 -20.72 22.22
N ARG A 205 -8.21 -21.45 21.87
CA ARG A 205 -8.87 -22.46 22.71
C ARG A 205 -8.70 -23.89 22.20
N TYR A 206 -8.07 -24.07 21.03
CA TYR A 206 -7.82 -25.38 20.37
C TYR A 206 -9.08 -26.16 20.02
N PHE A 207 -10.19 -25.50 19.74
CA PHE A 207 -11.37 -26.17 19.23
C PHE A 207 -11.17 -26.69 17.80
N SER A 208 -11.62 -27.94 17.55
CA SER A 208 -11.76 -28.45 16.19
C SER A 208 -13.03 -27.91 15.54
N ARG A 209 -12.99 -27.68 14.23
CA ARG A 209 -14.17 -27.31 13.45
C ARG A 209 -15.24 -28.41 13.47
N ASP A 210 -14.83 -29.67 13.58
CA ASP A 210 -15.72 -30.83 13.59
C ASP A 210 -16.62 -30.88 14.85
N ALA A 211 -16.19 -30.23 15.93
CA ALA A 211 -17.00 -30.09 17.14
C ALA A 211 -18.23 -29.21 16.94
N PHE A 212 -18.26 -28.40 15.87
CA PHE A 212 -19.36 -27.49 15.52
C PHE A 212 -20.08 -28.01 14.25
N ASP A 213 -20.57 -29.22 14.30
CA ASP A 213 -21.15 -29.94 13.15
C ASP A 213 -22.56 -29.47 12.78
N THR A 214 -23.27 -28.82 13.69
CA THR A 214 -24.65 -28.32 13.49
C THR A 214 -24.72 -26.82 13.22
N PRO A 215 -25.75 -26.34 12.50
CA PRO A 215 -25.96 -24.89 12.27
C PRO A 215 -26.17 -24.08 13.55
N ILE A 216 -26.69 -24.70 14.59
CA ILE A 216 -26.89 -24.12 15.93
C ILE A 216 -25.97 -24.86 16.90
N VAL A 217 -25.15 -24.09 17.59
CA VAL A 217 -24.15 -24.61 18.56
C VAL A 217 -24.86 -24.98 19.88
N SER A 218 -24.55 -26.16 20.39
CA SER A 218 -24.96 -26.64 21.70
C SER A 218 -23.73 -26.92 22.54
N PHE A 219 -23.63 -26.32 23.70
CA PHE A 219 -22.52 -26.55 24.62
C PHE A 219 -22.51 -27.98 25.16
N ASP A 220 -23.67 -28.59 25.38
CA ASP A 220 -23.75 -30.00 25.77
C ASP A 220 -23.12 -30.92 24.72
N ARG A 221 -23.34 -30.65 23.44
CA ARG A 221 -22.70 -31.41 22.34
C ARG A 221 -21.21 -31.17 22.30
N LEU A 222 -20.75 -29.94 22.54
CA LEU A 222 -19.31 -29.64 22.63
C LEU A 222 -18.66 -30.39 23.78
N LYS A 223 -19.27 -30.38 24.96
CA LYS A 223 -18.82 -31.16 26.12
C LYS A 223 -18.75 -32.64 25.82
N SER A 224 -19.79 -33.19 25.16
CA SER A 224 -19.82 -34.58 24.74
C SER A 224 -18.75 -34.93 23.68
N PHE A 225 -18.48 -34.03 22.74
CA PHE A 225 -17.43 -34.24 21.73
C PHE A 225 -16.03 -34.32 22.35
N TYR A 226 -15.78 -33.60 23.44
CA TYR A 226 -14.51 -33.55 24.12
C TYR A 226 -14.48 -34.31 25.45
N GLN A 227 -15.42 -35.22 25.68
CA GLN A 227 -15.56 -35.96 26.95
C GLN A 227 -14.29 -36.67 27.43
N ASP A 228 -13.39 -37.06 26.48
CA ASP A 228 -12.11 -37.72 26.79
C ASP A 228 -10.96 -36.74 27.01
N ARG A 229 -11.23 -35.44 27.15
CA ARG A 229 -10.22 -34.35 27.25
C ARG A 229 -10.59 -33.35 28.33
N ASP A 230 -10.31 -33.69 29.59
CA ASP A 230 -10.68 -32.87 30.77
C ASP A 230 -10.26 -31.42 30.66
N TRP A 231 -9.10 -31.16 30.05
CA TRP A 231 -8.59 -29.80 29.87
C TRP A 231 -9.44 -28.95 28.88
N MET A 232 -10.33 -29.55 28.10
CA MET A 232 -11.24 -28.83 27.22
C MET A 232 -12.49 -28.35 27.93
N GLU A 233 -12.87 -28.96 29.06
CA GLU A 233 -14.07 -28.59 29.80
C GLU A 233 -14.01 -27.13 30.30
N GLU A 234 -12.88 -26.72 30.90
CA GLU A 234 -12.65 -25.34 31.32
C GLU A 234 -12.80 -24.36 30.15
N ARG A 235 -12.22 -24.68 29.00
CA ARG A 235 -12.29 -23.83 27.78
C ARG A 235 -13.67 -23.74 27.18
N ILE A 236 -14.49 -24.79 27.31
CA ILE A 236 -15.89 -24.78 26.88
C ILE A 236 -16.68 -23.90 27.84
N CYS A 237 -16.43 -23.99 29.16
CA CYS A 237 -17.08 -23.15 30.15
C CYS A 237 -16.70 -21.68 29.95
N ASP A 238 -15.44 -21.36 29.64
CA ASP A 238 -15.00 -20.01 29.29
C ASP A 238 -15.77 -19.49 28.08
N LEU A 239 -15.88 -20.28 27.01
CA LEU A 239 -16.61 -19.91 25.81
C LEU A 239 -18.12 -19.76 26.02
N GLU A 240 -18.69 -20.48 27.01
CA GLU A 240 -20.10 -20.41 27.39
C GLU A 240 -20.37 -19.15 28.26
N ALA A 241 -19.35 -18.69 29.01
CA ALA A 241 -19.43 -17.52 29.88
C ALA A 241 -19.17 -16.19 29.15
N ASP A 242 -18.44 -16.23 28.03
CA ASP A 242 -18.19 -15.07 27.13
C ASP A 242 -19.49 -14.64 26.44
#